data_b3d909c8bc9e1975b061dd68258bc70f
#
_entry.id   b3d909c8bc9e1975b061dd68258bc70f
#
_cell.length_a   1.000
_cell.length_b   1.000
_cell.length_c   1.000
_cell.angle_alpha   90.00
_cell.angle_beta   90.00
_cell.angle_gamma   90.00
#
_symmetry.space_group_name_H-M   'P 1'
#
loop_
_entity.id
_entity.type
_entity.pdbx_description
1 polymer ?
#
loop_
_entity_poly.entity_id
_entity_poly.type
_entity_poly.pdbx_seq_one_letter_code
_entity_poly.pdbx_strand_id
1 'polypeptide(L)'
;ITNNNQLTNGAGYTTNTGDITGVTAGTNLNGGGSSGGVTLNLDSTITVTTVNAGTVNTTSDERAKDDITPITGALDKVQQLGGYSFTLKATDEKSSGVIAQEVQKVMPELVQEGAEGLLSVQYGNMVGLLIEAIKEQQAQIDELKQKLNG
;
A
#
# COMPACT_ATOMS: atom_id res chain seq x y z
N ILE A 1 -45.83 -38.08 -8.66
CA ILE A 1 -44.95 -37.12 -9.37
C ILE A 1 -43.54 -37.64 -9.21
N THR A 2 -42.91 -38.06 -10.29
CA THR A 2 -41.59 -38.67 -10.28
C THR A 2 -40.46 -37.64 -10.57
N ASN A 3 -40.81 -36.43 -11.05
CA ASN A 3 -39.92 -35.29 -11.18
C ASN A 3 -40.72 -33.96 -11.26
N ASN A 4 -40.01 -32.83 -11.05
CA ASN A 4 -40.65 -31.50 -11.04
C ASN A 4 -41.13 -31.02 -12.42
N ASN A 5 -40.73 -31.67 -13.52
CA ASN A 5 -41.18 -31.34 -14.89
C ASN A 5 -42.68 -31.66 -15.12
N GLN A 6 -43.33 -32.39 -14.19
CA GLN A 6 -44.74 -32.74 -14.27
C GLN A 6 -45.66 -31.70 -13.61
N LEU A 7 -45.07 -30.67 -12.96
CA LEU A 7 -45.83 -29.58 -12.39
C LEU A 7 -45.98 -28.43 -13.39
N THR A 8 -47.20 -28.11 -13.74
CA THR A 8 -47.47 -26.88 -14.48
C THR A 8 -47.29 -25.69 -13.51
N ASN A 9 -46.39 -24.80 -13.86
CA ASN A 9 -46.13 -23.59 -13.03
C ASN A 9 -47.26 -22.56 -13.16
N GLY A 10 -48.49 -22.97 -12.71
CA GLY A 10 -49.68 -22.13 -12.75
C GLY A 10 -49.75 -21.10 -11.64
N ALA A 11 -48.88 -21.19 -10.64
CA ALA A 11 -48.88 -20.28 -9.46
C ALA A 11 -47.68 -19.31 -9.46
N GLY A 12 -46.94 -19.22 -10.59
CA GLY A 12 -45.78 -18.30 -10.66
C GLY A 12 -44.59 -18.75 -9.83
N TYR A 13 -44.47 -20.03 -9.52
CA TYR A 13 -43.24 -20.55 -8.92
C TYR A 13 -42.07 -20.21 -9.82
N THR A 14 -41.05 -19.53 -9.29
CA THR A 14 -39.90 -19.15 -10.09
C THR A 14 -39.13 -20.41 -10.48
N THR A 15 -38.60 -20.44 -11.72
CA THR A 15 -37.61 -21.43 -12.13
C THR A 15 -36.23 -21.11 -11.54
N ASN A 16 -36.12 -19.98 -10.86
CA ASN A 16 -34.90 -19.59 -10.15
C ASN A 16 -34.78 -20.38 -8.85
N THR A 17 -33.66 -21.06 -8.69
CA THR A 17 -33.29 -21.78 -7.49
C THR A 17 -32.69 -20.88 -6.41
N GLY A 18 -32.77 -19.56 -6.56
CA GLY A 18 -32.25 -18.58 -5.58
C GLY A 18 -32.72 -17.15 -5.87
N ASP A 19 -32.71 -16.30 -4.86
CA ASP A 19 -33.14 -14.89 -4.92
C ASP A 19 -32.11 -13.96 -5.56
N ILE A 20 -30.86 -14.42 -5.76
CA ILE A 20 -29.78 -13.63 -6.35
C ILE A 20 -29.76 -13.83 -7.86
N THR A 21 -30.10 -12.77 -8.61
CA THR A 21 -30.10 -12.76 -10.09
C THR A 21 -28.80 -12.23 -10.70
N GLY A 22 -27.93 -11.64 -9.87
CA GLY A 22 -26.64 -11.14 -10.29
C GLY A 22 -25.77 -10.67 -9.11
N VAL A 23 -24.48 -10.75 -9.28
CA VAL A 23 -23.49 -10.20 -8.34
C VAL A 23 -22.61 -9.23 -9.12
N THR A 24 -22.54 -7.98 -8.63
CA THR A 24 -21.70 -6.93 -9.21
C THR A 24 -20.57 -6.60 -8.25
N ALA A 25 -19.36 -6.59 -8.75
CA ALA A 25 -18.19 -6.15 -7.99
C ALA A 25 -18.34 -4.66 -7.64
N GLY A 26 -18.08 -4.31 -6.37
CA GLY A 26 -17.96 -2.94 -5.91
C GLY A 26 -16.53 -2.42 -6.00
N THR A 27 -16.28 -1.27 -5.37
CA THR A 27 -14.93 -0.66 -5.30
C THR A 27 -13.92 -1.64 -4.67
N ASN A 28 -12.72 -1.68 -5.20
CA ASN A 28 -11.62 -2.57 -4.80
C ASN A 28 -11.86 -4.07 -5.09
N LEU A 29 -12.91 -4.40 -5.81
CA LEU A 29 -13.22 -5.77 -6.21
C LEU A 29 -13.37 -5.84 -7.73
N ASN A 30 -13.02 -7.00 -8.32
CA ASN A 30 -13.30 -7.33 -9.70
C ASN A 30 -13.99 -8.70 -9.81
N GLY A 31 -14.67 -8.92 -10.95
CA GLY A 31 -15.47 -10.10 -11.17
C GLY A 31 -16.96 -9.81 -11.07
N GLY A 32 -17.72 -10.86 -10.83
CA GLY A 32 -19.18 -10.80 -10.82
C GLY A 32 -19.80 -11.65 -11.93
N GLY A 33 -21.12 -11.71 -11.98
CA GLY A 33 -21.86 -12.46 -12.99
C GLY A 33 -23.35 -12.58 -12.66
N SER A 34 -24.14 -13.00 -13.66
CA SER A 34 -25.60 -13.18 -13.57
C SER A 34 -26.06 -14.64 -13.65
N SER A 35 -25.13 -15.60 -13.72
CA SER A 35 -25.49 -17.03 -13.79
C SER A 35 -24.31 -17.91 -13.38
N GLY A 36 -24.60 -19.12 -12.89
CA GLY A 36 -23.61 -20.11 -12.50
C GLY A 36 -22.83 -19.75 -11.24
N GLY A 37 -21.59 -20.24 -11.13
CA GLY A 37 -20.67 -19.86 -10.07
C GLY A 37 -20.08 -18.48 -10.35
N VAL A 38 -20.08 -17.61 -9.33
CA VAL A 38 -19.57 -16.24 -9.45
C VAL A 38 -18.35 -16.08 -8.57
N THR A 39 -17.27 -15.55 -9.13
CA THR A 39 -16.04 -15.23 -8.41
C THR A 39 -15.90 -13.72 -8.26
N LEU A 40 -15.58 -13.27 -7.05
CA LEU A 40 -15.14 -11.92 -6.73
C LEU A 40 -13.69 -11.98 -6.27
N ASN A 41 -12.85 -11.12 -6.84
CA ASN A 41 -11.45 -10.99 -6.44
C ASN A 41 -11.19 -9.58 -5.91
N LEU A 42 -10.18 -9.43 -5.07
CA LEU A 42 -9.63 -8.11 -4.76
C LEU A 42 -8.88 -7.59 -6.00
N ASP A 43 -8.96 -6.29 -6.23
CA ASP A 43 -8.10 -5.63 -7.20
C ASP A 43 -6.64 -5.71 -6.75
N SER A 44 -5.71 -5.66 -7.71
CA SER A 44 -4.26 -5.65 -7.41
C SER A 44 -3.84 -4.43 -6.60
N THR A 45 -4.59 -3.34 -6.70
CA THR A 45 -4.45 -2.14 -5.87
C THR A 45 -5.78 -1.83 -5.22
N ILE A 46 -5.78 -1.70 -3.89
CA ILE A 46 -6.96 -1.31 -3.12
C ILE A 46 -6.76 0.07 -2.50
N THR A 47 -7.79 0.90 -2.54
CA THR A 47 -7.79 2.22 -1.90
C THR A 47 -8.84 2.22 -0.79
N VAL A 48 -8.38 2.40 0.44
CA VAL A 48 -9.22 2.46 1.64
C VAL A 48 -8.77 3.60 2.55
N THR A 49 -9.68 4.12 3.34
CA THR A 49 -9.38 5.23 4.27
C THR A 49 -8.49 4.77 5.42
N THR A 50 -8.72 3.56 5.95
CA THR A 50 -7.99 3.03 7.10
C THR A 50 -7.80 1.53 6.95
N VAL A 51 -6.61 1.04 7.28
CA VAL A 51 -6.29 -0.38 7.40
C VAL A 51 -5.89 -0.67 8.85
N ASN A 52 -6.68 -1.46 9.56
CA ASN A 52 -6.33 -2.00 10.87
C ASN A 52 -5.79 -3.42 10.69
N ALA A 53 -4.49 -3.59 10.82
CA ALA A 53 -3.83 -4.87 10.66
C ALA A 53 -2.96 -5.20 11.87
N GLY A 54 -3.00 -6.43 12.36
CA GLY A 54 -2.09 -6.91 13.40
C GLY A 54 -0.64 -6.98 12.90
N THR A 55 -0.44 -7.28 11.61
CA THR A 55 0.88 -7.34 10.96
C THR A 55 0.73 -7.03 9.48
N VAL A 56 1.66 -6.25 8.93
CA VAL A 56 1.81 -6.01 7.49
C VAL A 56 3.18 -6.50 7.06
N ASN A 57 3.23 -7.55 6.24
CA ASN A 57 4.48 -8.08 5.68
C ASN A 57 4.66 -7.57 4.25
N THR A 58 5.79 -6.93 4.00
CA THR A 58 6.20 -6.50 2.66
C THR A 58 7.27 -7.44 2.12
N THR A 59 7.07 -7.99 0.93
CA THR A 59 8.06 -8.87 0.28
C THR A 59 9.37 -8.11 0.09
N SER A 60 10.48 -8.71 0.56
CA SER A 60 11.82 -8.14 0.48
C SER A 60 12.90 -9.19 0.18
N ASP A 61 12.51 -10.31 -0.42
CA ASP A 61 13.40 -11.38 -0.83
C ASP A 61 14.37 -10.88 -1.91
N GLU A 62 15.65 -11.24 -1.80
CA GLU A 62 16.68 -10.89 -2.76
C GLU A 62 16.35 -11.36 -4.18
N ARG A 63 15.74 -12.54 -4.31
CA ARG A 63 15.36 -13.15 -5.60
C ARG A 63 14.28 -12.38 -6.36
N ALA A 64 13.60 -11.44 -5.69
CA ALA A 64 12.59 -10.57 -6.29
C ALA A 64 13.15 -9.18 -6.64
N LYS A 65 14.48 -9.02 -6.64
CA LYS A 65 15.16 -7.73 -6.83
C LYS A 65 16.33 -7.88 -7.78
N ASP A 66 16.49 -6.92 -8.65
CA ASP A 66 17.64 -6.77 -9.54
C ASP A 66 18.45 -5.52 -9.16
N ASP A 67 19.68 -5.41 -9.64
CA ASP A 67 20.55 -4.23 -9.51
C ASP A 67 20.72 -3.72 -8.06
N ILE A 68 20.86 -4.64 -7.11
CA ILE A 68 20.99 -4.32 -5.69
C ILE A 68 22.30 -3.55 -5.43
N THR A 69 22.16 -2.27 -5.10
CA THR A 69 23.28 -1.39 -4.77
C THR A 69 23.02 -0.62 -3.48
N PRO A 70 24.05 -0.34 -2.66
CA PRO A 70 23.89 0.52 -1.48
C PRO A 70 23.42 1.93 -1.85
N ILE A 71 22.60 2.52 -0.99
CA ILE A 71 22.20 3.93 -1.13
C ILE A 71 23.38 4.81 -0.71
N THR A 72 23.85 5.66 -1.62
CA THR A 72 24.96 6.59 -1.36
C THR A 72 24.47 7.99 -1.06
N GLY A 73 25.23 8.76 -0.27
CA GLY A 73 24.88 10.12 0.17
C GLY A 73 23.59 10.13 1.00
N ALA A 74 23.39 9.08 1.76
CA ALA A 74 22.16 8.86 2.50
C ALA A 74 21.94 9.91 3.60
N LEU A 75 23.01 10.32 4.29
CA LEU A 75 22.95 11.34 5.32
C LEU A 75 22.55 12.70 4.72
N ASP A 76 23.13 13.10 3.61
CA ASP A 76 22.79 14.33 2.91
C ASP A 76 21.35 14.33 2.42
N LYS A 77 20.85 13.19 1.95
CA LYS A 77 19.45 13.00 1.56
C LYS A 77 18.52 13.18 2.75
N VAL A 78 18.81 12.55 3.89
CA VAL A 78 18.00 12.68 5.11
C VAL A 78 17.98 14.12 5.62
N GLN A 79 19.09 14.84 5.54
CA GLN A 79 19.17 16.25 5.96
C GLN A 79 18.29 17.20 5.11
N GLN A 80 17.89 16.78 3.92
CA GLN A 80 16.98 17.54 3.05
C GLN A 80 15.51 17.28 3.34
N LEU A 81 15.20 16.29 4.20
CA LEU A 81 13.83 15.93 4.55
C LEU A 81 13.43 16.54 5.89
N GLY A 82 12.21 17.04 5.98
CA GLY A 82 11.60 17.50 7.21
C GLY A 82 10.69 16.45 7.83
N GLY A 83 10.73 16.36 9.17
CA GLY A 83 9.71 15.67 9.97
C GLY A 83 8.69 16.67 10.50
N TYR A 84 7.40 16.41 10.31
CA TYR A 84 6.33 17.36 10.62
C TYR A 84 5.25 16.73 11.46
N SER A 85 4.62 17.54 12.33
CA SER A 85 3.32 17.26 12.89
C SER A 85 2.27 18.06 12.14
N PHE A 86 1.14 17.45 11.83
CA PHE A 86 0.07 18.05 11.04
C PHE A 86 -1.30 17.52 11.47
N THR A 87 -2.35 18.14 10.95
CA THR A 87 -3.72 17.64 11.06
C THR A 87 -4.19 17.16 9.68
N LEU A 88 -4.72 15.97 9.61
CA LEU A 88 -5.29 15.40 8.38
C LEU A 88 -6.60 16.12 8.05
N LYS A 89 -6.69 16.73 6.86
CA LYS A 89 -7.89 17.48 6.45
C LYS A 89 -9.15 16.61 6.33
N ALA A 90 -8.99 15.33 6.01
CA ALA A 90 -10.11 14.42 5.81
C ALA A 90 -10.77 13.95 7.11
N THR A 91 -10.02 13.87 8.22
CA THR A 91 -10.47 13.30 9.49
C THR A 91 -10.36 14.25 10.67
N ASP A 92 -9.72 15.41 10.49
CA ASP A 92 -9.35 16.36 11.56
C ASP A 92 -8.49 15.73 12.68
N GLU A 93 -7.78 14.64 12.36
CA GLU A 93 -6.90 13.94 13.29
C GLU A 93 -5.48 14.46 13.23
N LYS A 94 -4.84 14.57 14.39
CA LYS A 94 -3.42 14.90 14.51
C LYS A 94 -2.57 13.71 14.09
N SER A 95 -1.54 13.98 13.29
CA SER A 95 -0.61 12.97 12.81
C SER A 95 0.81 13.57 12.68
N SER A 96 1.76 12.74 12.33
CA SER A 96 3.12 13.15 12.04
C SER A 96 3.72 12.33 10.90
N GLY A 97 4.69 12.90 10.21
CA GLY A 97 5.35 12.22 9.09
C GLY A 97 6.18 13.19 8.25
N VAL A 98 6.44 12.81 7.02
CA VAL A 98 7.17 13.58 6.01
C VAL A 98 6.19 14.16 4.97
N ILE A 99 6.66 15.12 4.18
CA ILE A 99 5.91 15.66 3.04
C ILE A 99 6.34 14.95 1.76
N ALA A 100 5.38 14.35 1.06
CA ALA A 100 5.64 13.54 -0.14
C ALA A 100 6.38 14.33 -1.23
N GLN A 101 6.10 15.62 -1.41
CA GLN A 101 6.78 16.49 -2.37
C GLN A 101 8.26 16.74 -2.02
N GLU A 102 8.63 16.68 -0.76
CA GLU A 102 10.04 16.76 -0.34
C GLU A 102 10.74 15.43 -0.61
N VAL A 103 10.11 14.31 -0.24
CA VAL A 103 10.63 12.97 -0.51
C VAL A 103 10.81 12.76 -2.01
N GLN A 104 9.88 13.22 -2.84
CA GLN A 104 9.95 13.08 -4.30
C GLN A 104 11.17 13.76 -4.92
N LYS A 105 11.65 14.87 -4.34
CA LYS A 105 12.85 15.58 -4.82
C LYS A 105 14.14 14.82 -4.50
N VAL A 106 14.15 14.04 -3.44
CA VAL A 106 15.33 13.39 -2.88
C VAL A 106 15.40 11.91 -3.26
N MET A 107 14.26 11.23 -3.22
CA MET A 107 14.09 9.81 -3.54
C MET A 107 12.72 9.59 -4.21
N PRO A 108 12.60 9.95 -5.50
CA PRO A 108 11.32 9.86 -6.23
C PRO A 108 10.74 8.44 -6.26
N GLU A 109 11.59 7.41 -6.19
CA GLU A 109 11.19 5.99 -6.16
C GLU A 109 10.39 5.61 -4.90
N LEU A 110 10.40 6.41 -3.85
CA LEU A 110 9.59 6.20 -2.64
C LEU A 110 8.21 6.85 -2.72
N VAL A 111 7.90 7.57 -3.79
CA VAL A 111 6.66 8.32 -3.92
C VAL A 111 5.83 7.77 -5.06
N GLN A 112 4.55 7.57 -4.80
CA GLN A 112 3.56 7.18 -5.80
C GLN A 112 2.45 8.22 -5.86
N GLU A 113 2.00 8.51 -7.09
CA GLU A 113 0.81 9.30 -7.32
C GLU A 113 -0.41 8.39 -7.27
N GLY A 114 -1.34 8.73 -6.39
CA GLY A 114 -2.61 8.04 -6.22
C GLY A 114 -3.74 8.72 -6.96
N ALA A 115 -4.98 8.40 -6.58
CA ALA A 115 -6.17 9.03 -7.11
C ALA A 115 -6.15 10.55 -6.88
N GLU A 116 -6.71 11.32 -7.82
CA GLU A 116 -6.82 12.79 -7.75
C GLU A 116 -5.45 13.53 -7.68
N GLY A 117 -4.35 12.86 -8.10
CA GLY A 117 -3.02 13.45 -8.07
C GLY A 117 -2.40 13.59 -6.67
N LEU A 118 -2.99 12.98 -5.65
CA LEU A 118 -2.42 12.96 -4.29
C LEU A 118 -1.21 12.05 -4.24
N LEU A 119 -0.11 12.55 -3.70
CA LEU A 119 1.12 11.79 -3.53
C LEU A 119 1.10 11.01 -2.21
N SER A 120 1.60 9.78 -2.28
CA SER A 120 1.81 8.89 -1.13
C SER A 120 3.27 8.47 -1.00
N VAL A 121 3.72 8.19 0.23
CA VAL A 121 5.09 7.79 0.54
C VAL A 121 5.10 6.35 1.02
N GLN A 122 6.02 5.56 0.49
CA GLN A 122 6.30 4.20 0.96
C GLN A 122 7.17 4.25 2.22
N TYR A 123 6.56 4.56 3.37
CA TYR A 123 7.28 4.74 4.64
C TYR A 123 8.18 3.56 5.01
N GLY A 124 7.74 2.32 4.79
CA GLY A 124 8.54 1.13 5.06
C GLY A 124 9.86 1.09 4.30
N ASN A 125 9.91 1.64 3.10
CA ASN A 125 11.10 1.64 2.25
C ASN A 125 12.10 2.74 2.66
N MET A 126 11.68 3.74 3.43
CA MET A 126 12.59 4.76 4.00
C MET A 126 13.59 4.15 4.99
N VAL A 127 13.32 2.96 5.53
CA VAL A 127 14.24 2.26 6.44
C VAL A 127 15.61 2.04 5.81
N GLY A 128 15.68 1.69 4.50
CA GLY A 128 16.94 1.54 3.79
C GLY A 128 17.78 2.82 3.77
N LEU A 129 17.14 3.96 3.49
CA LEU A 129 17.78 5.27 3.54
C LEU A 129 18.31 5.60 4.93
N LEU A 130 17.51 5.36 5.96
CA LEU A 130 17.91 5.65 7.35
C LEU A 130 19.06 4.75 7.82
N ILE A 131 19.09 3.48 7.41
CA ILE A 131 20.20 2.57 7.73
C ILE A 131 21.52 3.12 7.17
N GLU A 132 21.55 3.50 5.89
CA GLU A 132 22.79 4.01 5.28
C GLU A 132 23.16 5.40 5.82
N ALA A 133 22.18 6.27 6.11
CA ALA A 133 22.46 7.56 6.75
C ALA A 133 23.08 7.41 8.15
N ILE A 134 22.62 6.45 8.95
CA ILE A 134 23.21 6.15 10.27
C ILE A 134 24.64 5.64 10.12
N LYS A 135 24.92 4.79 9.13
CA LYS A 135 26.27 4.29 8.87
C LYS A 135 27.22 5.42 8.44
N GLU A 136 26.78 6.31 7.54
CA GLU A 136 27.55 7.49 7.13
C GLU A 136 27.83 8.42 8.32
N GLN A 137 26.82 8.67 9.16
CA GLN A 137 26.95 9.46 10.37
C GLN A 137 27.94 8.82 11.37
N GLN A 138 27.88 7.50 11.55
CA GLN A 138 28.80 6.78 12.42
C GLN A 138 30.25 6.91 11.94
N ALA A 139 30.48 6.78 10.62
CA ALA A 139 31.82 6.96 10.05
C ALA A 139 32.39 8.37 10.32
N GLN A 140 31.57 9.43 10.21
CA GLN A 140 31.98 10.80 10.54
C GLN A 140 32.32 10.96 12.02
N ILE A 141 31.54 10.32 12.91
CA ILE A 141 31.81 10.34 14.36
C ILE A 141 33.14 9.65 14.67
N ASP A 142 33.43 8.51 14.03
CA ASP A 142 34.67 7.77 14.27
C ASP A 142 35.90 8.53 13.74
N GLU A 143 35.77 9.21 12.60
CA GLU A 143 36.79 10.11 12.08
C GLU A 143 37.09 11.26 13.05
N LEU A 144 36.03 11.90 13.61
CA LEU A 144 36.18 12.96 14.59
C LEU A 144 36.86 12.48 15.88
N LYS A 145 36.51 11.29 16.37
CA LYS A 145 37.15 10.67 17.55
C LYS A 145 38.64 10.42 17.31
N GLN A 146 39.01 9.93 16.11
CA GLN A 146 40.41 9.71 15.75
C GLN A 146 41.20 11.03 15.76
N LYS A 147 40.61 12.11 15.21
CA LYS A 147 41.24 13.44 15.21
C LYS A 147 41.40 14.07 16.59
N LEU A 148 40.53 13.70 17.54
CA LEU A 148 40.58 14.22 18.92
C LEU A 148 41.57 13.44 19.81
N ASN A 149 41.89 12.18 19.48
CA ASN A 149 42.74 11.31 20.28
C ASN A 149 44.20 11.18 19.74
N GLY A 150 44.52 11.81 18.63
CA GLY A 150 45.84 11.87 18.04
C GLY A 150 46.50 13.24 18.25
#